data_f2bd378f163d38a35e0a76a63d24c026
#
_entry.id   f2bd378f163d38a35e0a76a63d24c026
#
_cell.length_a   1.000
_cell.length_b   1.000
_cell.length_c   1.000
_cell.angle_alpha   90.00
_cell.angle_beta   90.00
_cell.angle_gamma   90.00
#
_symmetry.space_group_name_H-M   'P 1'
#
loop_
_entity.id
_entity.type
_entity.pdbx_description
1 polymer ?
#
loop_
_entity_poly.entity_id
_entity_poly.type
_entity_poly.pdbx_seq_one_letter_code
_entity_poly.pdbx_strand_id
1 'polypeptide(L)'
;MKPIVIIGAGISGLQAARLLEIQGANYFLLEKSNKIGGRVQSETVDGFVLDHGFQVLQTAYPEVQRSLDLKKLDLSYFGSGAYVYLTSHFQPFFNPFEKPFAFLRSLGSGLVTAKDLVLLGYVWFRLQRDVEALDGRKETVGELIDRLGFSTNFKSLFLRPFMSGVLLDARLSQPASLFYFYMKQFMEGKAAIPKAGIGAIASQLADIIPTNRIRLEAPVTHISADFVELESGEQLEFSQLILATEAPITSDLLGVSKADVEPLGSETFYFRAKGIYGMEPYLHLMPEGSPLLHFSCLTAIDPHSSLKGDYLFSATSLTIGISSEEIKRILADHLGVPASDFQFIKSFPIPHSLWRVSDFQTLKKEAEKRNIVLAGDYTQFPSLQAALSSGRLAAETVLEKVQ
;
A
#
# COMPACT_ATOMS: atom_id res chain seq x y z
N MET A 1 4.57 -26.88 26.60
CA MET A 1 4.66 -26.93 25.12
C MET A 1 5.56 -25.79 24.64
N LYS A 2 6.46 -26.06 23.71
CA LYS A 2 7.26 -25.01 23.05
C LYS A 2 6.29 -24.01 22.36
N PRO A 3 6.62 -22.69 22.34
CA PRO A 3 5.76 -21.68 21.73
C PRO A 3 5.79 -21.76 20.19
N ILE A 4 4.80 -21.15 19.55
CA ILE A 4 4.87 -20.74 18.15
C ILE A 4 5.70 -19.45 18.12
N VAL A 5 6.67 -19.35 17.23
CA VAL A 5 7.44 -18.12 17.04
C VAL A 5 7.03 -17.43 15.73
N ILE A 6 6.79 -16.13 15.81
CA ILE A 6 6.53 -15.27 14.63
C ILE A 6 7.69 -14.29 14.52
N ILE A 7 8.32 -14.21 13.34
CA ILE A 7 9.41 -13.27 13.07
C ILE A 7 8.90 -12.16 12.17
N GLY A 8 8.92 -10.91 12.68
CA GLY A 8 8.46 -9.70 12.02
C GLY A 8 7.09 -9.22 12.52
N ALA A 9 7.04 -8.01 13.10
CA ALA A 9 5.82 -7.35 13.58
C ALA A 9 5.23 -6.36 12.56
N GLY A 10 5.35 -6.66 11.27
CA GLY A 10 4.57 -6.01 10.22
C GLY A 10 3.11 -6.46 10.25
N ILE A 11 2.29 -5.96 9.32
CA ILE A 11 0.85 -6.27 9.26
C ILE A 11 0.57 -7.77 9.23
N SER A 12 1.34 -8.54 8.47
CA SER A 12 1.16 -10.00 8.37
C SER A 12 1.46 -10.71 9.70
N GLY A 13 2.56 -10.35 10.36
CA GLY A 13 2.92 -10.93 11.66
C GLY A 13 1.96 -10.52 12.77
N LEU A 14 1.52 -9.25 12.80
CA LEU A 14 0.51 -8.76 13.75
C LEU A 14 -0.84 -9.46 13.56
N GLN A 15 -1.27 -9.67 12.32
CA GLN A 15 -2.50 -10.39 12.03
C GLN A 15 -2.40 -11.87 12.45
N ALA A 16 -1.25 -12.51 12.23
CA ALA A 16 -1.02 -13.87 12.71
C ALA A 16 -1.03 -13.94 14.23
N ALA A 17 -0.29 -13.06 14.91
CA ALA A 17 -0.24 -12.99 16.36
C ALA A 17 -1.63 -12.75 16.99
N ARG A 18 -2.40 -11.81 16.39
CA ARG A 18 -3.77 -11.52 16.82
C ARG A 18 -4.67 -12.76 16.76
N LEU A 19 -4.60 -13.56 15.71
CA LEU A 19 -5.39 -14.78 15.59
C LEU A 19 -4.92 -15.87 16.56
N LEU A 20 -3.62 -16.02 16.77
CA LEU A 20 -3.09 -16.94 17.77
C LEU A 20 -3.53 -16.55 19.20
N GLU A 21 -3.58 -15.24 19.50
CA GLU A 21 -4.10 -14.75 20.79
C GLU A 21 -5.58 -15.10 20.97
N ILE A 22 -6.43 -14.85 19.95
CA ILE A 22 -7.85 -15.20 19.98
C ILE A 22 -8.07 -16.70 20.23
N GLN A 23 -7.17 -17.56 19.71
CA GLN A 23 -7.24 -19.01 19.87
C GLN A 23 -6.56 -19.52 21.17
N GLY A 24 -6.02 -18.60 22.00
CA GLY A 24 -5.34 -18.95 23.23
C GLY A 24 -4.04 -19.73 23.06
N ALA A 25 -3.39 -19.61 21.90
CA ALA A 25 -2.15 -20.30 21.61
C ALA A 25 -0.97 -19.74 22.43
N ASN A 26 0.05 -20.54 22.65
CA ASN A 26 1.30 -20.09 23.23
C ASN A 26 2.25 -19.63 22.10
N TYR A 27 2.57 -18.33 22.03
CA TYR A 27 3.40 -17.76 20.97
C TYR A 27 4.25 -16.59 21.45
N PHE A 28 5.26 -16.22 20.64
CA PHE A 28 6.00 -14.96 20.73
C PHE A 28 6.10 -14.31 19.35
N LEU A 29 6.02 -12.98 19.32
CA LEU A 29 6.23 -12.15 18.15
C LEU A 29 7.54 -11.36 18.32
N LEU A 30 8.50 -11.61 17.42
CA LEU A 30 9.84 -11.01 17.45
C LEU A 30 9.93 -9.92 16.36
N GLU A 31 10.40 -8.74 16.73
CA GLU A 31 10.60 -7.60 15.82
C GLU A 31 12.00 -7.02 16.02
N LYS A 32 12.70 -6.77 14.91
CA LYS A 32 14.07 -6.21 14.95
C LYS A 32 14.10 -4.74 15.37
N SER A 33 13.06 -3.98 15.05
CA SER A 33 12.97 -2.55 15.35
C SER A 33 12.36 -2.29 16.74
N ASN A 34 12.40 -1.04 17.14
CA ASN A 34 11.77 -0.57 18.38
C ASN A 34 10.27 -0.25 18.23
N LYS A 35 9.67 -0.57 17.06
CA LYS A 35 8.26 -0.29 16.74
C LYS A 35 7.65 -1.42 15.94
N ILE A 36 6.35 -1.63 16.13
CA ILE A 36 5.51 -2.50 15.31
C ILE A 36 5.06 -1.80 14.02
N GLY A 37 4.49 -2.54 13.08
CA GLY A 37 3.84 -2.02 11.87
C GLY A 37 4.64 -2.24 10.58
N GLY A 38 5.95 -2.42 10.65
CA GLY A 38 6.80 -2.60 9.47
C GLY A 38 6.73 -1.40 8.53
N ARG A 39 6.23 -1.60 7.30
CA ARG A 39 6.01 -0.53 6.31
C ARG A 39 4.78 0.35 6.61
N VAL A 40 3.85 -0.11 7.44
CA VAL A 40 2.62 0.62 7.79
C VAL A 40 2.87 1.38 9.10
N GLN A 41 3.48 2.56 8.97
CA GLN A 41 3.87 3.41 10.09
C GLN A 41 3.53 4.87 9.81
N SER A 42 3.37 5.62 10.89
CA SER A 42 3.19 7.08 10.88
C SER A 42 4.04 7.70 11.97
N GLU A 43 4.37 8.98 11.80
CA GLU A 43 5.03 9.76 12.83
C GLU A 43 4.48 11.19 12.86
N THR A 44 4.65 11.87 13.99
CA THR A 44 4.26 13.28 14.10
C THR A 44 5.48 14.16 13.94
N VAL A 45 5.44 15.06 12.96
CA VAL A 45 6.49 16.07 12.69
C VAL A 45 5.85 17.43 12.61
N ASP A 46 6.35 18.38 13.40
CA ASP A 46 5.81 19.76 13.48
C ASP A 46 4.29 19.82 13.74
N GLY A 47 3.75 18.78 14.40
CA GLY A 47 2.34 18.63 14.73
C GLY A 47 1.48 18.03 13.62
N PHE A 48 2.02 17.76 12.45
CA PHE A 48 1.35 16.99 11.38
C PHE A 48 1.62 15.49 11.55
N VAL A 49 0.62 14.68 11.26
CA VAL A 49 0.78 13.22 11.14
C VAL A 49 1.24 12.90 9.71
N LEU A 50 2.41 12.30 9.59
CA LEU A 50 3.04 11.92 8.32
C LEU A 50 3.14 10.40 8.25
N ASP A 51 2.58 9.81 7.22
CA ASP A 51 2.71 8.39 6.95
C ASP A 51 4.06 8.08 6.27
N HIS A 52 4.62 6.93 6.56
CA HIS A 52 5.85 6.47 5.89
C HIS A 52 5.52 6.04 4.46
N GLY A 53 5.46 7.02 3.55
CA GLY A 53 4.99 6.90 2.19
C GLY A 53 3.51 7.25 2.03
N PHE A 54 3.07 7.48 0.78
CA PHE A 54 1.66 7.70 0.49
C PHE A 54 0.90 6.37 0.57
N GLN A 55 0.15 6.18 1.64
CA GLN A 55 -0.61 4.97 1.89
C GLN A 55 -2.09 5.31 2.04
N VAL A 56 -2.93 4.51 1.41
CA VAL A 56 -4.38 4.67 1.41
C VAL A 56 -5.03 3.35 1.78
N LEU A 57 -5.94 3.39 2.75
CA LEU A 57 -6.78 2.26 3.12
C LEU A 57 -7.95 2.13 2.15
N GLN A 58 -8.04 1.01 1.45
CA GLN A 58 -9.21 0.69 0.63
C GLN A 58 -10.24 -0.06 1.47
N THR A 59 -11.40 0.56 1.70
CA THR A 59 -12.42 0.04 2.64
C THR A 59 -13.13 -1.21 2.15
N ALA A 60 -13.10 -1.50 0.85
CA ALA A 60 -13.71 -2.71 0.27
C ALA A 60 -12.83 -3.96 0.39
N TYR A 61 -11.59 -3.83 0.80
CA TYR A 61 -10.72 -5.01 0.98
C TYR A 61 -11.37 -6.02 1.93
N PRO A 62 -11.61 -7.28 1.50
CA PRO A 62 -12.28 -8.28 2.32
C PRO A 62 -11.59 -8.54 3.67
N GLU A 63 -10.25 -8.59 3.70
CA GLU A 63 -9.52 -8.80 4.95
C GLU A 63 -9.54 -7.56 5.85
N VAL A 64 -9.62 -6.36 5.29
CA VAL A 64 -9.82 -5.12 6.06
C VAL A 64 -11.16 -5.18 6.80
N GLN A 65 -12.23 -5.54 6.10
CA GLN A 65 -13.57 -5.67 6.70
C GLN A 65 -13.65 -6.78 7.75
N ARG A 66 -12.87 -7.86 7.57
CA ARG A 66 -12.79 -8.98 8.51
C ARG A 66 -11.99 -8.67 9.76
N SER A 67 -10.88 -7.94 9.61
CA SER A 67 -9.84 -7.83 10.63
C SER A 67 -9.82 -6.51 11.37
N LEU A 68 -10.37 -5.44 10.79
CA LEU A 68 -10.29 -4.08 11.32
C LEU A 68 -11.67 -3.51 11.67
N ASP A 69 -11.71 -2.75 12.75
CA ASP A 69 -12.86 -1.90 13.10
C ASP A 69 -12.67 -0.53 12.47
N LEU A 70 -13.30 -0.31 11.31
CA LEU A 70 -13.18 0.93 10.55
C LEU A 70 -13.74 2.15 11.30
N LYS A 71 -14.67 1.95 12.25
CA LYS A 71 -15.20 3.06 13.07
C LYS A 71 -14.17 3.55 14.07
N LYS A 72 -13.41 2.63 14.68
CA LYS A 72 -12.33 3.00 15.62
C LYS A 72 -11.14 3.67 14.92
N LEU A 73 -10.93 3.41 13.64
CA LEU A 73 -9.87 4.05 12.87
C LEU A 73 -10.18 5.52 12.53
N ASP A 74 -11.42 5.99 12.73
CA ASP A 74 -11.86 7.38 12.48
C ASP A 74 -11.36 7.89 11.12
N LEU A 75 -11.95 7.33 10.05
CA LEU A 75 -11.46 7.50 8.68
C LEU A 75 -11.89 8.82 8.06
N SER A 76 -10.95 9.50 7.42
CA SER A 76 -11.20 10.59 6.47
C SER A 76 -11.08 10.06 5.04
N TYR A 77 -12.01 10.47 4.16
CA TYR A 77 -12.21 9.84 2.86
C TYR A 77 -11.77 10.73 1.71
N PHE A 78 -11.12 10.13 0.73
CA PHE A 78 -10.94 10.74 -0.57
C PHE A 78 -12.27 10.79 -1.33
N GLY A 79 -12.44 11.80 -2.17
CA GLY A 79 -13.51 11.82 -3.17
C GLY A 79 -13.28 10.75 -4.24
N SER A 80 -14.35 10.17 -4.76
CA SER A 80 -14.27 9.14 -5.80
C SER A 80 -13.92 9.76 -7.15
N GLY A 81 -12.66 9.63 -7.56
CA GLY A 81 -12.10 10.18 -8.77
C GLY A 81 -10.74 10.83 -8.56
N ALA A 82 -10.32 11.63 -9.52
CA ALA A 82 -9.05 12.34 -9.48
C ALA A 82 -9.12 13.64 -10.27
N TYR A 83 -8.22 14.56 -9.96
CA TYR A 83 -7.82 15.63 -10.85
C TYR A 83 -6.69 15.13 -11.75
N VAL A 84 -6.86 15.25 -13.05
CA VAL A 84 -5.90 14.80 -14.06
C VAL A 84 -5.27 16.02 -14.71
N TYR A 85 -3.95 16.13 -14.66
CA TYR A 85 -3.26 17.23 -15.33
C TYR A 85 -3.27 17.05 -16.84
N LEU A 86 -3.89 17.98 -17.53
CA LEU A 86 -3.80 18.11 -18.99
C LEU A 86 -2.57 18.96 -19.35
N THR A 87 -2.57 19.59 -20.51
CA THR A 87 -1.43 20.37 -21.02
C THR A 87 -1.10 21.61 -20.16
N SER A 88 -2.09 22.17 -19.42
CA SER A 88 -1.90 23.44 -18.69
C SER A 88 -2.78 23.61 -17.45
N HIS A 89 -3.65 22.66 -17.13
CA HIS A 89 -4.57 22.74 -16.01
C HIS A 89 -5.01 21.35 -15.55
N PHE A 90 -5.56 21.29 -14.33
CA PHE A 90 -6.18 20.08 -13.82
C PHE A 90 -7.64 19.97 -14.28
N GLN A 91 -7.96 18.83 -14.89
CA GLN A 91 -9.30 18.46 -15.30
C GLN A 91 -9.89 17.46 -14.30
N PRO A 92 -11.05 17.72 -13.68
CA PRO A 92 -11.71 16.75 -12.84
C PRO A 92 -12.22 15.56 -13.65
N PHE A 93 -11.91 14.36 -13.17
CA PHE A 93 -12.47 13.09 -13.64
C PHE A 93 -13.03 12.33 -12.43
N PHE A 94 -14.31 12.54 -12.17
CA PHE A 94 -14.97 12.05 -10.97
C PHE A 94 -15.99 10.96 -11.28
N ASN A 95 -16.34 10.19 -10.25
CA ASN A 95 -17.39 9.20 -10.34
C ASN A 95 -18.72 9.85 -10.79
N PRO A 96 -19.32 9.39 -11.90
CA PRO A 96 -20.55 9.97 -12.45
C PRO A 96 -21.74 9.84 -11.48
N PHE A 97 -21.75 8.85 -10.61
CA PHE A 97 -22.81 8.65 -9.63
C PHE A 97 -22.74 9.64 -8.45
N GLU A 98 -21.53 10.15 -8.14
CA GLU A 98 -21.35 11.13 -7.07
C GLU A 98 -21.38 12.57 -7.58
N LYS A 99 -20.73 12.85 -8.73
CA LYS A 99 -20.65 14.19 -9.32
C LYS A 99 -21.00 14.19 -10.81
N PRO A 100 -22.28 13.96 -11.21
CA PRO A 100 -22.68 13.79 -12.61
C PRO A 100 -22.36 14.99 -13.50
N PHE A 101 -22.54 16.23 -13.00
CA PHE A 101 -22.25 17.44 -13.77
C PHE A 101 -20.75 17.64 -14.00
N ALA A 102 -19.91 17.32 -13.04
CA ALA A 102 -18.46 17.40 -13.20
C ALA A 102 -17.97 16.32 -14.18
N PHE A 103 -18.54 15.12 -14.11
CA PHE A 103 -18.27 14.06 -15.07
C PHE A 103 -18.65 14.48 -16.51
N LEU A 104 -19.83 15.09 -16.73
CA LEU A 104 -20.23 15.57 -18.05
C LEU A 104 -19.25 16.61 -18.61
N ARG A 105 -18.67 17.47 -17.77
CA ARG A 105 -17.63 18.40 -18.21
C ARG A 105 -16.36 17.69 -18.71
N SER A 106 -16.04 16.52 -18.19
CA SER A 106 -14.87 15.75 -18.64
C SER A 106 -15.01 15.25 -20.07
N LEU A 107 -16.24 15.07 -20.58
CA LEU A 107 -16.49 14.62 -21.96
C LEU A 107 -16.07 15.63 -23.02
N GLY A 108 -16.05 16.93 -22.68
CA GLY A 108 -15.62 18.00 -23.60
C GLY A 108 -14.16 18.41 -23.47
N SER A 109 -13.44 17.83 -22.48
CA SER A 109 -12.08 18.25 -22.14
C SER A 109 -10.98 17.62 -23.02
N GLY A 110 -11.31 16.62 -23.84
CA GLY A 110 -10.33 15.83 -24.57
C GLY A 110 -9.67 14.71 -23.75
N LEU A 111 -9.98 14.59 -22.44
CA LEU A 111 -9.49 13.49 -21.60
C LEU A 111 -10.19 12.18 -21.92
N VAL A 112 -11.50 12.22 -22.09
CA VAL A 112 -12.38 11.04 -22.22
C VAL A 112 -13.17 11.13 -23.52
N THR A 113 -13.23 10.05 -24.27
CA THR A 113 -14.07 9.91 -25.49
C THR A 113 -15.29 9.05 -25.19
N ALA A 114 -16.32 9.12 -26.08
CA ALA A 114 -17.47 8.23 -25.98
C ALA A 114 -17.07 6.74 -26.05
N LYS A 115 -16.04 6.41 -26.82
CA LYS A 115 -15.46 5.07 -26.88
C LYS A 115 -14.93 4.62 -25.50
N ASP A 116 -14.23 5.51 -24.79
CA ASP A 116 -13.68 5.20 -23.46
C ASP A 116 -14.78 4.89 -22.45
N LEU A 117 -15.93 5.59 -22.54
CA LEU A 117 -17.08 5.30 -21.68
C LEU A 117 -17.67 3.91 -21.93
N VAL A 118 -17.80 3.52 -23.21
CA VAL A 118 -18.26 2.17 -23.56
C VAL A 118 -17.29 1.12 -23.00
N LEU A 119 -15.98 1.37 -23.12
CA LEU A 119 -14.96 0.46 -22.60
C LEU A 119 -14.93 0.41 -21.07
N LEU A 120 -15.13 1.54 -20.37
CA LEU A 120 -15.30 1.55 -18.91
C LEU A 120 -16.53 0.75 -18.48
N GLY A 121 -17.66 0.90 -19.22
CA GLY A 121 -18.85 0.07 -19.02
C GLY A 121 -18.59 -1.42 -19.24
N TYR A 122 -17.79 -1.78 -20.24
CA TYR A 122 -17.37 -3.16 -20.47
C TYR A 122 -16.49 -3.68 -19.33
N VAL A 123 -15.49 -2.90 -18.89
CA VAL A 123 -14.66 -3.27 -17.72
C VAL A 123 -15.53 -3.45 -16.49
N TRP A 124 -16.44 -2.52 -16.22
CA TRP A 124 -17.39 -2.61 -15.10
C TRP A 124 -18.22 -3.90 -15.15
N PHE A 125 -18.78 -4.24 -16.31
CA PHE A 125 -19.52 -5.48 -16.49
C PHE A 125 -18.67 -6.73 -16.25
N ARG A 126 -17.40 -6.69 -16.68
CA ARG A 126 -16.45 -7.78 -16.43
C ARG A 126 -16.15 -7.96 -14.95
N LEU A 127 -16.07 -6.87 -14.17
CA LEU A 127 -15.81 -6.89 -12.74
C LEU A 127 -16.95 -7.45 -11.89
N GLN A 128 -18.18 -7.53 -12.45
CA GLN A 128 -19.31 -8.20 -11.80
C GLN A 128 -19.23 -9.73 -11.86
N ARG A 129 -18.30 -10.26 -12.66
CA ARG A 129 -18.02 -11.69 -12.77
C ARG A 129 -16.82 -12.03 -11.90
N ASP A 130 -16.60 -13.34 -11.71
CA ASP A 130 -15.48 -13.81 -10.92
C ASP A 130 -14.14 -13.34 -11.53
N VAL A 131 -13.41 -12.51 -10.78
CA VAL A 131 -12.15 -11.90 -11.25
C VAL A 131 -11.06 -12.98 -11.44
N GLU A 132 -11.10 -14.05 -10.65
CA GLU A 132 -10.17 -15.16 -10.77
C GLU A 132 -10.34 -15.91 -12.11
N ALA A 133 -11.57 -15.99 -12.62
CA ALA A 133 -11.86 -16.58 -13.94
C ALA A 133 -11.39 -15.70 -15.12
N LEU A 134 -10.97 -14.46 -14.89
CA LEU A 134 -10.49 -13.56 -15.94
C LEU A 134 -9.01 -13.75 -16.27
N ASP A 135 -8.27 -14.55 -15.49
CA ASP A 135 -6.82 -14.59 -15.48
C ASP A 135 -6.20 -15.78 -16.26
N GLY A 136 -6.85 -16.26 -17.29
CA GLY A 136 -6.25 -17.27 -18.18
C GLY A 136 -5.12 -16.77 -19.08
N ARG A 137 -4.76 -15.48 -19.03
CA ARG A 137 -3.75 -14.86 -19.88
C ARG A 137 -2.54 -14.39 -19.06
N LYS A 138 -1.37 -14.80 -19.51
CA LYS A 138 -0.08 -14.28 -19.00
C LYS A 138 0.18 -12.88 -19.62
N GLU A 139 -0.65 -11.88 -19.32
CA GLU A 139 -0.42 -10.51 -19.77
C GLU A 139 -0.17 -9.59 -18.57
N THR A 140 0.54 -8.50 -18.80
CA THR A 140 0.79 -7.44 -17.82
C THR A 140 -0.34 -6.43 -17.80
N VAL A 141 -0.40 -5.60 -16.74
CA VAL A 141 -1.34 -4.48 -16.67
C VAL A 141 -1.16 -3.52 -17.85
N GLY A 142 0.10 -3.25 -18.25
CA GLY A 142 0.39 -2.38 -19.39
C GLY A 142 -0.17 -2.94 -20.71
N GLU A 143 0.08 -4.23 -21.00
CA GLU A 143 -0.44 -4.93 -22.18
C GLU A 143 -1.97 -5.00 -22.16
N LEU A 144 -2.59 -5.23 -21.01
CA LEU A 144 -4.05 -5.19 -20.86
C LEU A 144 -4.62 -3.81 -21.24
N ILE A 145 -4.06 -2.72 -20.68
CA ILE A 145 -4.51 -1.35 -20.95
C ILE A 145 -4.40 -1.06 -22.45
N ASP A 146 -3.34 -1.48 -23.11
CA ASP A 146 -3.17 -1.28 -24.55
C ASP A 146 -4.16 -2.11 -25.36
N ARG A 147 -4.37 -3.37 -25.01
CA ARG A 147 -5.32 -4.27 -25.67
C ARG A 147 -6.78 -3.85 -25.51
N LEU A 148 -7.16 -3.25 -24.37
CA LEU A 148 -8.53 -2.74 -24.15
C LEU A 148 -8.90 -1.63 -25.15
N GLY A 149 -7.91 -0.92 -25.69
CA GLY A 149 -8.10 0.01 -26.80
C GLY A 149 -8.71 1.35 -26.41
N PHE A 150 -8.52 1.78 -25.16
CA PHE A 150 -8.84 3.14 -24.73
C PHE A 150 -8.11 4.20 -25.58
N SER A 151 -8.65 5.42 -25.62
CA SER A 151 -8.00 6.53 -26.32
C SER A 151 -6.61 6.84 -25.76
N THR A 152 -5.74 7.42 -26.57
CA THR A 152 -4.37 7.75 -26.18
C THR A 152 -4.34 8.66 -24.95
N ASN A 153 -5.17 9.72 -24.93
CA ASN A 153 -5.23 10.65 -23.81
C ASN A 153 -5.70 9.96 -22.53
N PHE A 154 -6.76 9.16 -22.59
CA PHE A 154 -7.27 8.47 -21.42
C PHE A 154 -6.25 7.46 -20.85
N LYS A 155 -5.52 6.78 -21.73
CA LYS A 155 -4.43 5.88 -21.31
C LYS A 155 -3.29 6.64 -20.65
N SER A 156 -2.69 7.63 -21.36
CA SER A 156 -1.45 8.29 -20.93
C SER A 156 -1.64 9.31 -19.79
N LEU A 157 -2.80 9.95 -19.71
CA LEU A 157 -3.06 10.98 -18.71
C LEU A 157 -3.77 10.46 -17.46
N PHE A 158 -4.53 9.35 -17.58
CA PHE A 158 -5.28 8.80 -16.43
C PHE A 158 -4.90 7.36 -16.09
N LEU A 159 -5.17 6.38 -16.99
CA LEU A 159 -5.07 4.96 -16.61
C LEU A 159 -3.65 4.53 -16.23
N ARG A 160 -2.65 4.89 -17.05
CA ARG A 160 -1.26 4.53 -16.78
C ARG A 160 -0.71 5.24 -15.54
N PRO A 161 -0.83 6.58 -15.37
CA PRO A 161 -0.41 7.25 -14.14
C PRO A 161 -1.12 6.71 -12.89
N PHE A 162 -2.44 6.49 -12.96
CA PHE A 162 -3.21 5.96 -11.85
C PHE A 162 -2.73 4.56 -11.44
N MET A 163 -2.62 3.64 -12.40
CA MET A 163 -2.16 2.28 -12.12
C MET A 163 -0.70 2.23 -11.71
N SER A 164 0.16 3.12 -12.25
CA SER A 164 1.54 3.26 -11.79
C SER A 164 1.62 3.66 -10.32
N GLY A 165 0.70 4.52 -9.86
CA GLY A 165 0.59 4.90 -8.45
C GLY A 165 0.10 3.77 -7.56
N VAL A 166 -0.89 3.01 -8.01
CA VAL A 166 -1.44 1.86 -7.26
C VAL A 166 -0.42 0.73 -7.12
N LEU A 167 0.35 0.46 -8.18
CA LEU A 167 1.29 -0.65 -8.26
C LEU A 167 2.74 -0.24 -7.93
N LEU A 168 3.02 1.05 -7.81
CA LEU A 168 4.36 1.64 -7.71
C LEU A 168 5.30 1.14 -8.82
N ASP A 169 4.74 0.87 -9.99
CA ASP A 169 5.45 0.32 -11.15
C ASP A 169 5.14 1.13 -12.42
N ALA A 170 6.06 2.02 -12.82
CA ALA A 170 5.91 2.82 -14.02
C ALA A 170 5.82 1.97 -15.31
N ARG A 171 6.39 0.77 -15.31
CA ARG A 171 6.34 -0.15 -16.45
C ARG A 171 5.03 -0.91 -16.55
N LEU A 172 4.21 -0.91 -15.50
CA LEU A 172 2.97 -1.68 -15.38
C LEU A 172 3.15 -3.16 -15.74
N SER A 173 4.26 -3.73 -15.30
CA SER A 173 4.68 -5.09 -15.60
C SER A 173 4.06 -6.15 -14.67
N GLN A 174 3.26 -5.72 -13.70
CA GLN A 174 2.49 -6.60 -12.83
C GLN A 174 1.41 -7.36 -13.60
N PRO A 175 0.98 -8.55 -13.14
CA PRO A 175 -0.09 -9.33 -13.79
C PRO A 175 -1.38 -8.54 -13.97
N ALA A 176 -2.04 -8.74 -15.11
CA ALA A 176 -3.30 -8.07 -15.47
C ALA A 176 -4.45 -8.32 -14.49
N SER A 177 -4.44 -9.44 -13.77
CA SER A 177 -5.40 -9.73 -12.68
C SER A 177 -5.45 -8.64 -11.62
N LEU A 178 -4.30 -8.01 -11.33
CA LEU A 178 -4.24 -6.91 -10.36
C LEU A 178 -4.99 -5.65 -10.83
N PHE A 179 -5.01 -5.37 -12.13
CA PHE A 179 -5.85 -4.30 -12.67
C PHE A 179 -7.31 -4.52 -12.32
N TYR A 180 -7.84 -5.70 -12.60
CA TYR A 180 -9.23 -6.05 -12.31
C TYR A 180 -9.50 -6.05 -10.81
N PHE A 181 -8.60 -6.61 -10.01
CA PHE A 181 -8.74 -6.63 -8.55
C PHE A 181 -8.87 -5.21 -7.99
N TYR A 182 -7.90 -4.33 -8.29
CA TYR A 182 -7.92 -2.95 -7.75
C TYR A 182 -9.10 -2.14 -8.28
N MET A 183 -9.42 -2.25 -9.58
CA MET A 183 -10.58 -1.55 -10.15
C MET A 183 -11.87 -1.96 -9.46
N LYS A 184 -12.05 -3.25 -9.14
CA LYS A 184 -13.19 -3.72 -8.37
C LYS A 184 -13.25 -3.06 -6.99
N GLN A 185 -12.13 -3.04 -6.27
CA GLN A 185 -12.08 -2.43 -4.93
C GLN A 185 -12.39 -0.92 -4.95
N PHE A 186 -11.90 -0.19 -5.96
CA PHE A 186 -12.20 1.23 -6.12
C PHE A 186 -13.67 1.50 -6.46
N MET A 187 -14.35 0.54 -7.08
CA MET A 187 -15.78 0.64 -7.39
C MET A 187 -16.68 0.28 -6.21
N GLU A 188 -16.28 -0.69 -5.39
CA GLU A 188 -17.08 -1.22 -4.27
C GLU A 188 -16.81 -0.49 -2.95
N GLY A 189 -15.68 0.18 -2.81
CA GLY A 189 -15.24 0.84 -1.60
C GLY A 189 -14.86 2.30 -1.77
N LYS A 190 -14.25 2.82 -0.71
CA LYS A 190 -13.71 4.18 -0.68
C LYS A 190 -12.24 4.15 -0.27
N ALA A 191 -11.46 5.03 -0.87
CA ALA A 191 -10.12 5.34 -0.43
C ALA A 191 -10.18 6.22 0.82
N ALA A 192 -9.43 5.89 1.86
CA ALA A 192 -9.46 6.60 3.13
C ALA A 192 -8.09 6.63 3.81
N ILE A 193 -7.92 7.56 4.73
CA ILE A 193 -6.79 7.61 5.67
C ILE A 193 -7.33 7.63 7.10
N PRO A 194 -6.75 6.89 8.04
CA PRO A 194 -7.05 7.07 9.45
C PRO A 194 -6.54 8.44 9.92
N LYS A 195 -7.32 9.17 10.74
CA LYS A 195 -6.88 10.49 11.25
C LYS A 195 -5.60 10.43 12.08
N ALA A 196 -5.36 9.33 12.76
CA ALA A 196 -4.11 9.08 13.50
C ALA A 196 -2.96 8.58 12.60
N GLY A 197 -3.14 8.59 11.27
CA GLY A 197 -2.21 8.05 10.28
C GLY A 197 -2.40 6.55 10.04
N ILE A 198 -1.78 6.05 8.96
CA ILE A 198 -1.91 4.65 8.55
C ILE A 198 -1.38 3.66 9.61
N GLY A 199 -0.44 4.10 10.44
CA GLY A 199 0.11 3.30 11.55
C GLY A 199 -0.93 2.88 12.58
N ALA A 200 -2.10 3.55 12.64
CA ALA A 200 -3.21 3.16 13.49
C ALA A 200 -3.74 1.75 13.19
N ILE A 201 -3.57 1.28 11.95
CA ILE A 201 -3.92 -0.09 11.54
C ILE A 201 -3.07 -1.10 12.31
N ALA A 202 -1.76 -0.90 12.36
CA ALA A 202 -0.86 -1.78 13.11
C ALA A 202 -1.17 -1.76 14.61
N SER A 203 -1.43 -0.57 15.17
CA SER A 203 -1.83 -0.42 16.57
C SER A 203 -3.11 -1.18 16.89
N GLN A 204 -4.15 -1.04 16.04
CA GLN A 204 -5.41 -1.75 16.23
C GLN A 204 -5.27 -3.28 16.16
N LEU A 205 -4.42 -3.80 15.27
CA LEU A 205 -4.12 -5.24 15.23
C LEU A 205 -3.43 -5.72 16.52
N ALA A 206 -2.59 -4.87 17.11
CA ALA A 206 -1.85 -5.17 18.31
C ALA A 206 -2.66 -4.98 19.60
N ASP A 207 -3.80 -4.28 19.59
CA ASP A 207 -4.58 -3.92 20.79
C ASP A 207 -4.90 -5.10 21.73
N ILE A 208 -5.12 -6.29 21.18
CA ILE A 208 -5.44 -7.48 21.97
C ILE A 208 -4.23 -8.37 22.28
N ILE A 209 -3.07 -8.04 21.71
CA ILE A 209 -1.84 -8.82 21.91
C ILE A 209 -1.17 -8.34 23.20
N PRO A 210 -1.00 -9.22 24.21
CA PRO A 210 -0.31 -8.84 25.43
C PRO A 210 1.13 -8.38 25.16
N THR A 211 1.55 -7.32 25.83
CA THR A 211 2.89 -6.71 25.58
C THR A 211 4.04 -7.67 25.84
N ASN A 212 3.89 -8.62 26.78
CA ASN A 212 4.87 -9.65 27.05
C ASN A 212 4.98 -10.73 25.95
N ARG A 213 4.09 -10.74 24.97
CA ARG A 213 4.13 -11.59 23.78
C ARG A 213 4.92 -10.94 22.62
N ILE A 214 5.13 -9.63 22.67
CA ILE A 214 5.86 -8.87 21.64
C ILE A 214 7.23 -8.53 22.18
N ARG A 215 8.28 -8.95 21.47
CA ARG A 215 9.67 -8.62 21.77
C ARG A 215 10.20 -7.74 20.67
N LEU A 216 10.31 -6.45 20.95
CA LEU A 216 10.98 -5.46 20.10
C LEU A 216 12.50 -5.53 20.29
N GLU A 217 13.25 -4.94 19.36
CA GLU A 217 14.71 -4.93 19.38
C GLU A 217 15.30 -6.35 19.52
N ALA A 218 14.62 -7.33 18.88
CA ALA A 218 14.97 -8.74 18.92
C ALA A 218 15.24 -9.28 17.49
N PRO A 219 16.30 -8.81 16.82
CA PRO A 219 16.65 -9.26 15.48
C PRO A 219 17.05 -10.73 15.49
N VAL A 220 16.36 -11.54 14.66
CA VAL A 220 16.72 -12.93 14.43
C VAL A 220 17.79 -12.99 13.35
N THR A 221 18.89 -13.70 13.66
CA THR A 221 20.05 -13.84 12.76
C THR A 221 20.17 -15.23 12.16
N HIS A 222 19.61 -16.24 12.84
CA HIS A 222 19.67 -17.63 12.37
C HIS A 222 18.41 -18.40 12.72
N ILE A 223 18.04 -19.33 11.81
CA ILE A 223 16.93 -20.28 11.99
C ILE A 223 17.49 -21.70 11.91
N SER A 224 17.38 -22.44 13.01
CA SER A 224 17.67 -23.86 13.10
C SER A 224 16.40 -24.70 12.92
N ALA A 225 16.48 -26.00 13.07
CA ALA A 225 15.33 -26.91 12.96
C ALA A 225 14.30 -26.73 14.08
N ASP A 226 14.73 -26.32 15.29
CA ASP A 226 13.92 -26.30 16.50
C ASP A 226 14.12 -25.03 17.36
N PHE A 227 15.00 -24.08 16.96
CA PHE A 227 15.17 -22.79 17.60
C PHE A 227 15.49 -21.69 16.60
N VAL A 228 15.24 -20.45 17.00
CA VAL A 228 15.77 -19.24 16.37
C VAL A 228 16.83 -18.61 17.26
N GLU A 229 17.85 -18.00 16.67
CA GLU A 229 18.90 -17.29 17.37
C GLU A 229 18.78 -15.79 17.15
N LEU A 230 18.77 -15.03 18.22
CA LEU A 230 18.79 -13.58 18.20
C LEU A 230 20.23 -13.06 18.06
N GLU A 231 20.38 -11.81 17.62
CA GLU A 231 21.67 -11.12 17.54
C GLU A 231 22.37 -11.06 18.93
N SER A 232 21.64 -11.10 20.01
CA SER A 232 22.16 -11.19 21.39
C SER A 232 22.82 -12.53 21.72
N GLY A 233 22.69 -13.55 20.87
CA GLY A 233 23.08 -14.93 21.12
C GLY A 233 22.03 -15.75 21.89
N GLU A 234 20.89 -15.17 22.28
CA GLU A 234 19.79 -15.89 22.90
C GLU A 234 19.15 -16.84 21.89
N GLN A 235 18.90 -18.07 22.30
CA GLN A 235 18.19 -19.07 21.51
C GLN A 235 16.79 -19.30 22.06
N LEU A 236 15.80 -19.24 21.17
CA LEU A 236 14.38 -19.44 21.48
C LEU A 236 13.86 -20.67 20.74
N GLU A 237 13.54 -21.71 21.51
CA GLU A 237 12.92 -22.91 20.96
C GLU A 237 11.49 -22.63 20.48
N PHE A 238 11.07 -23.30 19.42
CA PHE A 238 9.71 -23.22 18.89
C PHE A 238 9.11 -24.61 18.56
N SER A 239 7.79 -24.67 18.53
CA SER A 239 7.03 -25.81 17.99
C SER A 239 6.69 -25.61 16.52
N GLN A 240 6.36 -24.38 16.14
CA GLN A 240 6.07 -23.92 14.76
C GLN A 240 6.67 -22.53 14.57
N LEU A 241 7.04 -22.22 13.32
CA LEU A 241 7.64 -20.94 12.95
C LEU A 241 6.85 -20.27 11.82
N ILE A 242 6.43 -19.01 12.06
CA ILE A 242 5.89 -18.12 11.04
C ILE A 242 6.96 -17.08 10.69
N LEU A 243 7.38 -17.04 9.42
CA LEU A 243 8.34 -16.05 8.93
C LEU A 243 7.57 -14.95 8.20
N ALA A 244 7.37 -13.81 8.88
CA ALA A 244 6.57 -12.67 8.44
C ALA A 244 7.42 -11.43 8.12
N THR A 245 8.66 -11.64 7.70
CA THR A 245 9.60 -10.60 7.28
C THR A 245 9.42 -10.24 5.81
N GLU A 246 10.05 -9.16 5.38
CA GLU A 246 10.14 -8.80 3.96
C GLU A 246 10.88 -9.88 3.16
N ALA A 247 10.55 -10.01 1.88
CA ALA A 247 11.11 -11.05 1.02
C ALA A 247 12.64 -11.15 1.00
N PRO A 248 13.44 -10.06 0.97
CA PRO A 248 14.91 -10.15 1.05
C PRO A 248 15.40 -10.70 2.39
N ILE A 249 14.77 -10.30 3.49
CA ILE A 249 15.13 -10.79 4.83
C ILE A 249 14.75 -12.27 4.96
N THR A 250 13.59 -12.64 4.43
CA THR A 250 13.19 -14.05 4.33
C THR A 250 14.21 -14.87 3.54
N SER A 251 14.70 -14.35 2.40
CA SER A 251 15.71 -15.00 1.58
C SER A 251 17.02 -15.21 2.37
N ASP A 252 17.47 -14.17 3.08
CA ASP A 252 18.70 -14.24 3.91
C ASP A 252 18.55 -15.31 5.00
N LEU A 253 17.45 -15.29 5.75
CA LEU A 253 17.21 -16.22 6.85
C LEU A 253 17.06 -17.69 6.38
N LEU A 254 16.56 -17.89 5.16
CA LEU A 254 16.44 -19.21 4.55
C LEU A 254 17.71 -19.62 3.76
N GLY A 255 18.69 -18.72 3.59
CA GLY A 255 19.89 -19.00 2.80
C GLY A 255 19.60 -19.18 1.30
N VAL A 256 18.57 -18.49 0.78
CA VAL A 256 18.14 -18.55 -0.62
C VAL A 256 18.63 -17.32 -1.37
N SER A 257 18.94 -17.48 -2.66
CA SER A 257 19.33 -16.35 -3.51
C SER A 257 18.22 -15.30 -3.61
N LYS A 258 18.60 -14.01 -3.54
CA LYS A 258 17.70 -12.85 -3.73
C LYS A 258 17.38 -12.55 -5.20
N ALA A 259 17.87 -13.34 -6.15
CA ALA A 259 17.77 -13.06 -7.59
C ALA A 259 16.34 -12.90 -8.10
N ASP A 260 15.37 -13.52 -7.42
CA ASP A 260 13.95 -13.51 -7.82
C ASP A 260 13.14 -12.40 -7.14
N VAL A 261 13.79 -11.51 -6.37
CA VAL A 261 13.10 -10.48 -5.58
C VAL A 261 13.40 -9.10 -6.16
N GLU A 262 12.49 -8.57 -6.97
CA GLU A 262 12.62 -7.22 -7.52
C GLU A 262 11.76 -6.22 -6.68
N PRO A 263 12.40 -5.31 -5.93
CA PRO A 263 11.70 -4.31 -5.17
C PRO A 263 11.18 -3.20 -6.07
N LEU A 264 10.03 -2.63 -5.70
CA LEU A 264 9.45 -1.43 -6.26
C LEU A 264 9.52 -0.35 -5.20
N GLY A 265 10.23 0.72 -5.49
CA GLY A 265 10.46 1.81 -4.55
C GLY A 265 9.63 3.03 -4.85
N SER A 266 9.45 3.87 -3.84
CA SER A 266 8.86 5.20 -3.97
C SER A 266 9.45 6.14 -2.92
N GLU A 267 9.34 7.44 -3.18
CA GLU A 267 9.64 8.46 -2.19
C GLU A 267 8.45 9.42 -2.09
N THR A 268 7.99 9.67 -0.87
CA THR A 268 6.91 10.62 -0.60
C THR A 268 7.44 11.82 0.17
N PHE A 269 7.16 12.99 -0.35
CA PHE A 269 7.57 14.29 0.19
C PHE A 269 6.37 14.96 0.83
N TYR A 270 6.59 15.56 1.99
CA TYR A 270 5.59 16.33 2.69
C TYR A 270 5.97 17.81 2.71
N PHE A 271 5.00 18.64 2.32
CA PHE A 271 5.14 20.09 2.29
C PHE A 271 4.01 20.74 3.07
N ARG A 272 4.38 21.74 3.86
CA ARG A 272 3.44 22.69 4.46
C ARG A 272 3.25 23.85 3.49
N ALA A 273 2.03 24.31 3.31
CA ALA A 273 1.73 25.45 2.45
C ALA A 273 0.79 26.44 3.12
N LYS A 274 0.93 27.72 2.78
CA LYS A 274 0.07 28.81 3.23
C LYS A 274 -0.59 29.47 2.02
N GLY A 275 -1.81 29.99 2.21
CA GLY A 275 -2.48 30.79 1.19
C GLY A 275 -2.98 30.03 -0.05
N ILE A 276 -2.97 28.70 -0.04
CA ILE A 276 -3.51 27.88 -1.11
C ILE A 276 -4.96 27.53 -0.77
N TYR A 277 -5.92 28.08 -1.52
CA TYR A 277 -7.34 27.88 -1.27
C TYR A 277 -7.99 27.01 -2.33
N GLY A 278 -9.13 26.40 -1.98
CA GLY A 278 -9.96 25.65 -2.92
C GLY A 278 -9.49 24.25 -3.25
N MET A 279 -8.57 23.68 -2.45
CA MET A 279 -8.18 22.28 -2.60
C MET A 279 -9.35 21.37 -2.19
N GLU A 280 -9.64 20.40 -3.03
CA GLU A 280 -10.65 19.37 -2.77
C GLU A 280 -9.99 18.04 -2.36
N PRO A 281 -10.74 17.12 -1.69
CA PRO A 281 -10.19 15.86 -1.16
C PRO A 281 -9.97 14.79 -2.24
N TYR A 282 -9.23 15.12 -3.27
CA TYR A 282 -8.95 14.20 -4.40
C TYR A 282 -7.46 14.03 -4.63
N LEU A 283 -7.14 12.89 -5.25
CA LEU A 283 -5.82 12.65 -5.81
C LEU A 283 -5.61 13.53 -7.05
N HIS A 284 -4.44 14.15 -7.18
CA HIS A 284 -4.00 14.88 -8.36
C HIS A 284 -2.95 14.04 -9.10
N LEU A 285 -3.30 13.62 -10.31
CA LEU A 285 -2.45 12.78 -11.17
C LEU A 285 -1.66 13.63 -12.14
N MET A 286 -0.37 13.34 -12.22
CA MET A 286 0.54 13.94 -13.18
C MET A 286 0.63 13.07 -14.43
N PRO A 287 1.02 13.65 -15.58
CA PRO A 287 1.18 12.89 -16.84
C PRO A 287 2.24 11.80 -16.71
N GLU A 288 2.12 10.76 -17.53
CA GLU A 288 3.15 9.71 -17.65
C GLU A 288 4.52 10.33 -17.94
N GLY A 289 5.56 9.88 -17.25
CA GLY A 289 6.93 10.39 -17.37
C GLY A 289 7.25 11.61 -16.50
N SER A 290 6.28 12.19 -15.79
CA SER A 290 6.57 13.22 -14.79
C SER A 290 7.38 12.64 -13.62
N PRO A 291 8.41 13.34 -13.11
CA PRO A 291 9.10 12.94 -11.88
C PRO A 291 8.19 12.91 -10.66
N LEU A 292 7.20 13.80 -10.59
CA LEU A 292 6.10 13.77 -9.62
C LEU A 292 4.97 12.91 -10.21
N LEU A 293 4.66 11.79 -9.57
CA LEU A 293 3.62 10.87 -10.02
C LEU A 293 2.21 11.38 -9.69
N HIS A 294 2.03 11.75 -8.44
CA HIS A 294 0.77 12.31 -7.93
C HIS A 294 1.01 13.11 -6.65
N PHE A 295 0.03 13.91 -6.28
CA PHE A 295 0.00 14.57 -4.98
C PHE A 295 -1.43 14.67 -4.45
N SER A 296 -1.55 14.94 -3.15
CA SER A 296 -2.81 15.19 -2.45
C SER A 296 -2.63 16.27 -1.40
N CYS A 297 -3.65 17.08 -1.20
CA CYS A 297 -3.77 17.97 -0.06
C CYS A 297 -4.42 17.20 1.09
N LEU A 298 -3.64 16.73 2.05
CA LEU A 298 -4.13 15.87 3.14
C LEU A 298 -5.09 16.63 4.07
N THR A 299 -4.87 17.92 4.28
CA THR A 299 -5.79 18.76 5.07
C THR A 299 -7.11 19.05 4.35
N ALA A 300 -7.21 18.86 3.05
CA ALA A 300 -8.49 18.86 2.34
C ALA A 300 -9.28 17.55 2.56
N ILE A 301 -8.56 16.45 2.81
CA ILE A 301 -9.15 15.14 3.10
C ILE A 301 -9.57 15.07 4.58
N ASP A 302 -8.71 15.53 5.47
CA ASP A 302 -8.99 15.71 6.89
C ASP A 302 -8.76 17.16 7.34
N PRO A 303 -9.79 18.01 7.31
CA PRO A 303 -9.65 19.42 7.74
C PRO A 303 -9.21 19.61 9.19
N HIS A 304 -9.43 18.61 10.05
CA HIS A 304 -8.99 18.66 11.45
C HIS A 304 -7.48 18.49 11.62
N SER A 305 -6.79 17.97 10.60
CA SER A 305 -5.32 17.86 10.58
C SER A 305 -4.63 19.19 10.27
N SER A 306 -5.38 20.26 9.93
CA SER A 306 -4.82 21.60 9.68
C SER A 306 -4.31 22.23 10.96
N LEU A 307 -3.05 22.66 10.94
CA LEU A 307 -2.44 23.42 12.03
C LEU A 307 -2.40 24.89 11.66
N LYS A 308 -3.06 25.74 12.47
CA LYS A 308 -3.06 27.20 12.29
C LYS A 308 -3.48 27.68 10.88
N GLY A 309 -4.35 26.92 10.20
CA GLY A 309 -4.80 27.24 8.85
C GLY A 309 -3.82 26.90 7.73
N ASP A 310 -2.77 26.15 8.03
CA ASP A 310 -1.84 25.67 7.01
C ASP A 310 -2.34 24.39 6.34
N TYR A 311 -1.90 24.18 5.11
CA TYR A 311 -2.20 22.99 4.33
C TYR A 311 -1.02 22.01 4.34
N LEU A 312 -1.32 20.72 4.47
CA LEU A 312 -0.36 19.63 4.33
C LEU A 312 -0.54 18.96 2.98
N PHE A 313 0.53 18.93 2.21
CA PHE A 313 0.60 18.22 0.93
C PHE A 313 1.49 16.98 1.06
N SER A 314 1.03 15.87 0.49
CA SER A 314 1.87 14.72 0.17
C SER A 314 2.10 14.65 -1.34
N ALA A 315 3.34 14.46 -1.76
CA ALA A 315 3.77 14.39 -3.16
C ALA A 315 4.65 13.15 -3.35
N THR A 316 4.30 12.27 -4.28
CA THR A 316 4.96 10.97 -4.45
C THR A 316 5.68 10.87 -5.79
N SER A 317 6.92 10.37 -5.73
CA SER A 317 7.75 10.01 -6.88
C SER A 317 8.07 8.52 -6.86
N LEU A 318 8.20 7.91 -8.03
CA LEU A 318 8.79 6.56 -8.18
C LEU A 318 10.32 6.60 -8.32
N THR A 319 10.89 7.79 -8.39
CA THR A 319 12.36 7.99 -8.38
C THR A 319 12.80 8.34 -6.97
N ILE A 320 13.57 7.45 -6.35
CA ILE A 320 14.17 7.70 -5.04
C ILE A 320 15.40 8.58 -5.20
N GLY A 321 15.58 9.54 -4.27
CA GLY A 321 16.70 10.47 -4.27
C GLY A 321 16.55 11.70 -5.15
N ILE A 322 15.35 11.92 -5.69
CA ILE A 322 15.01 13.21 -6.33
C ILE A 322 15.00 14.32 -5.26
N SER A 323 15.43 15.53 -5.64
CA SER A 323 15.50 16.61 -4.66
C SER A 323 14.11 17.12 -4.27
N SER A 324 13.94 17.44 -2.97
CA SER A 324 12.70 18.07 -2.48
C SER A 324 12.42 19.41 -3.16
N GLU A 325 13.46 20.16 -3.54
CA GLU A 325 13.33 21.42 -4.27
C GLU A 325 12.78 21.23 -5.69
N GLU A 326 13.15 20.15 -6.35
CA GLU A 326 12.60 19.80 -7.68
C GLU A 326 11.13 19.44 -7.57
N ILE A 327 10.74 18.58 -6.63
CA ILE A 327 9.34 18.22 -6.38
C ILE A 327 8.53 19.45 -5.98
N LYS A 328 9.07 20.31 -5.11
CA LYS A 328 8.42 21.56 -4.71
C LYS A 328 8.14 22.47 -5.90
N ARG A 329 9.13 22.64 -6.80
CA ARG A 329 8.96 23.46 -8.01
C ARG A 329 7.89 22.89 -8.94
N ILE A 330 7.93 21.57 -9.21
CA ILE A 330 6.92 20.91 -10.04
C ILE A 330 5.51 21.09 -9.42
N LEU A 331 5.37 20.89 -8.12
CA LEU A 331 4.10 21.06 -7.41
C LEU A 331 3.59 22.50 -7.52
N ALA A 332 4.44 23.49 -7.27
CA ALA A 332 4.11 24.92 -7.35
C ALA A 332 3.71 25.35 -8.77
N ASP A 333 4.50 24.95 -9.77
CA ASP A 333 4.25 25.28 -11.18
C ASP A 333 2.88 24.74 -11.64
N HIS A 334 2.55 23.50 -11.25
CA HIS A 334 1.28 22.88 -11.64
C HIS A 334 0.06 23.43 -10.90
N LEU A 335 0.25 23.94 -9.69
CA LEU A 335 -0.79 24.64 -8.94
C LEU A 335 -0.89 26.14 -9.27
N GLY A 336 0.05 26.68 -10.06
CA GLY A 336 0.09 28.08 -10.44
C GLY A 336 0.38 29.02 -9.26
N VAL A 337 1.18 28.59 -8.29
CA VAL A 337 1.54 29.34 -7.08
C VAL A 337 3.05 29.45 -6.94
N PRO A 338 3.58 30.47 -6.22
CA PRO A 338 5.02 30.56 -5.97
C PRO A 338 5.56 29.37 -5.18
N ALA A 339 6.72 28.85 -5.57
CA ALA A 339 7.38 27.77 -4.83
C ALA A 339 7.74 28.16 -3.38
N SER A 340 7.88 29.46 -3.11
CA SER A 340 8.08 30.01 -1.75
C SER A 340 6.92 29.75 -0.80
N ASP A 341 5.72 29.47 -1.32
CA ASP A 341 4.54 29.18 -0.52
C ASP A 341 4.58 27.79 0.09
N PHE A 342 5.47 26.92 -0.42
CA PHE A 342 5.72 25.59 0.09
C PHE A 342 6.98 25.55 0.96
N GLN A 343 6.82 25.02 2.15
CA GLN A 343 7.90 24.66 3.07
C GLN A 343 8.04 23.14 3.12
N PHE A 344 9.22 22.62 2.78
CA PHE A 344 9.53 21.20 2.94
C PHE A 344 9.52 20.83 4.43
N ILE A 345 8.87 19.71 4.78
CA ILE A 345 8.86 19.16 6.13
C ILE A 345 9.79 17.95 6.19
N LYS A 346 9.48 16.92 5.40
CA LYS A 346 10.20 15.64 5.43
C LYS A 346 9.93 14.85 4.16
N SER A 347 10.83 13.92 3.82
CA SER A 347 10.56 12.86 2.85
C SER A 347 10.82 11.48 3.45
N PHE A 348 10.17 10.49 2.86
CA PHE A 348 10.34 9.08 3.19
C PHE A 348 10.72 8.32 1.92
N PRO A 349 12.03 8.06 1.72
CA PRO A 349 12.49 7.14 0.69
C PRO A 349 12.24 5.70 1.16
N ILE A 350 11.46 4.94 0.39
CA ILE A 350 11.12 3.55 0.71
C ILE A 350 11.55 2.68 -0.48
N PRO A 351 12.77 2.15 -0.45
CA PRO A 351 13.30 1.33 -1.54
C PRO A 351 12.51 0.05 -1.78
N HIS A 352 11.85 -0.43 -0.74
CA HIS A 352 11.10 -1.67 -0.73
C HIS A 352 9.62 -1.42 -0.39
N SER A 353 8.98 -0.50 -1.10
CA SER A 353 7.57 -0.16 -0.87
C SER A 353 6.66 -1.33 -1.19
N LEU A 354 6.84 -1.93 -2.36
CA LEU A 354 6.14 -3.11 -2.84
C LEU A 354 7.13 -4.07 -3.50
N TRP A 355 6.62 -5.23 -3.92
CA TRP A 355 7.38 -6.25 -4.62
C TRP A 355 6.74 -6.51 -5.98
N ARG A 356 7.57 -6.71 -7.01
CA ARG A 356 7.04 -7.24 -8.25
C ARG A 356 6.52 -8.65 -8.00
N VAL A 357 5.30 -8.94 -8.45
CA VAL A 357 4.77 -10.31 -8.39
C VAL A 357 5.70 -11.18 -9.23
N SER A 358 6.45 -12.01 -8.56
CA SER A 358 7.36 -12.98 -9.13
C SER A 358 7.01 -14.36 -8.59
N ASP A 359 7.55 -15.37 -9.24
CA ASP A 359 7.37 -16.73 -8.76
C ASP A 359 8.29 -17.00 -7.56
N PHE A 360 7.82 -16.69 -6.34
CA PHE A 360 8.52 -16.99 -5.09
C PHE A 360 8.63 -18.50 -4.78
N GLN A 361 8.60 -19.37 -5.79
CA GLN A 361 8.60 -20.82 -5.63
C GLN A 361 9.83 -21.32 -4.89
N THR A 362 11.00 -20.72 -5.12
CA THR A 362 12.23 -21.10 -4.43
C THR A 362 12.13 -20.85 -2.92
N LEU A 363 11.60 -19.66 -2.52
CA LEU A 363 11.35 -19.35 -1.11
C LEU A 363 10.33 -20.29 -0.49
N LYS A 364 9.21 -20.52 -1.19
CA LYS A 364 8.14 -21.41 -0.72
C LYS A 364 8.65 -22.83 -0.51
N LYS A 365 9.35 -23.40 -1.49
CA LYS A 365 9.92 -24.76 -1.40
C LYS A 365 10.92 -24.89 -0.27
N GLU A 366 11.76 -23.88 -0.05
CA GLU A 366 12.75 -23.93 1.03
C GLU A 366 12.09 -23.82 2.41
N ALA A 367 11.10 -22.94 2.54
CA ALA A 367 10.30 -22.84 3.77
C ALA A 367 9.54 -24.13 4.08
N GLU A 368 8.91 -24.74 3.06
CA GLU A 368 8.20 -26.02 3.19
C GLU A 368 9.14 -27.16 3.66
N LYS A 369 10.35 -27.27 3.08
CA LYS A 369 11.35 -28.26 3.52
C LYS A 369 11.74 -28.14 4.98
N ARG A 370 11.74 -26.92 5.52
CA ARG A 370 12.06 -26.63 6.92
C ARG A 370 10.83 -26.56 7.81
N ASN A 371 9.64 -26.89 7.29
CA ASN A 371 8.36 -26.77 8.00
C ASN A 371 8.08 -25.35 8.54
N ILE A 372 8.55 -24.31 7.82
CA ILE A 372 8.35 -22.90 8.13
C ILE A 372 7.16 -22.38 7.33
N VAL A 373 6.27 -21.62 7.95
CA VAL A 373 5.13 -20.99 7.30
C VAL A 373 5.49 -19.55 6.94
N LEU A 374 5.36 -19.19 5.66
CA LEU A 374 5.61 -17.82 5.19
C LEU A 374 4.36 -16.95 5.33
N ALA A 375 4.55 -15.71 5.77
CA ALA A 375 3.55 -14.65 5.74
C ALA A 375 4.17 -13.37 5.16
N GLY A 376 3.37 -12.60 4.43
CA GLY A 376 3.80 -11.37 3.76
C GLY A 376 2.99 -11.14 2.50
N ASP A 377 2.83 -9.88 2.10
CA ASP A 377 2.15 -9.53 0.86
C ASP A 377 2.79 -10.17 -0.38
N TYR A 378 4.10 -10.36 -0.38
CA TYR A 378 4.83 -11.03 -1.46
C TYR A 378 4.41 -12.49 -1.70
N THR A 379 3.82 -13.15 -0.71
CA THR A 379 3.34 -14.54 -0.86
C THR A 379 2.10 -14.65 -1.75
N GLN A 380 1.42 -13.55 -2.01
CA GLN A 380 0.21 -13.43 -2.84
C GLN A 380 0.37 -12.31 -3.88
N PHE A 381 0.16 -11.05 -3.50
CA PHE A 381 0.34 -9.85 -4.31
C PHE A 381 0.53 -8.61 -3.44
N PRO A 382 1.23 -7.56 -3.92
CA PRO A 382 1.62 -6.42 -3.10
C PRO A 382 0.41 -5.57 -2.68
N SER A 383 -0.10 -5.77 -1.45
CA SER A 383 -1.21 -4.99 -0.89
C SER A 383 -1.38 -5.22 0.61
N LEU A 384 -2.07 -4.28 1.28
CA LEU A 384 -2.54 -4.46 2.65
C LEU A 384 -3.50 -5.67 2.77
N GLN A 385 -4.36 -5.88 1.74
CA GLN A 385 -5.24 -7.04 1.64
C GLN A 385 -4.45 -8.35 1.74
N ALA A 386 -3.41 -8.50 0.94
CA ALA A 386 -2.61 -9.72 0.92
C ALA A 386 -1.76 -9.87 2.19
N ALA A 387 -1.28 -8.77 2.76
CA ALA A 387 -0.57 -8.80 4.04
C ALA A 387 -1.46 -9.36 5.17
N LEU A 388 -2.70 -8.88 5.29
CA LEU A 388 -3.68 -9.38 6.26
C LEU A 388 -4.06 -10.84 5.98
N SER A 389 -4.37 -11.16 4.71
CA SER A 389 -4.74 -12.51 4.28
C SER A 389 -3.63 -13.53 4.58
N SER A 390 -2.38 -13.20 4.23
CA SER A 390 -1.25 -14.10 4.45
C SER A 390 -0.99 -14.35 5.93
N GLY A 391 -1.12 -13.33 6.78
CA GLY A 391 -1.00 -13.46 8.23
C GLY A 391 -2.07 -14.38 8.82
N ARG A 392 -3.32 -14.23 8.37
CA ARG A 392 -4.43 -15.09 8.78
C ARG A 392 -4.18 -16.55 8.38
N LEU A 393 -3.87 -16.79 7.11
CA LEU A 393 -3.61 -18.14 6.59
C LEU A 393 -2.43 -18.81 7.28
N ALA A 394 -1.38 -18.04 7.61
CA ALA A 394 -0.23 -18.56 8.34
C ALA A 394 -0.62 -19.02 9.76
N ALA A 395 -1.43 -18.22 10.47
CA ALA A 395 -1.92 -18.61 11.79
C ALA A 395 -2.80 -19.87 11.75
N GLU A 396 -3.74 -19.94 10.80
CA GLU A 396 -4.60 -21.11 10.57
C GLU A 396 -3.74 -22.36 10.32
N THR A 397 -2.75 -22.25 9.43
CA THR A 397 -1.84 -23.38 9.09
C THR A 397 -1.07 -23.90 10.30
N VAL A 398 -0.51 -23.03 11.15
CA VAL A 398 0.25 -23.51 12.32
C VAL A 398 -0.67 -24.07 13.41
N LEU A 399 -1.89 -23.57 13.55
CA LEU A 399 -2.89 -24.10 14.50
C LEU A 399 -3.32 -25.52 14.13
N GLU A 400 -3.54 -25.81 12.84
CA GLU A 400 -3.85 -27.14 12.34
C GLU A 400 -2.72 -28.15 12.62
N LYS A 401 -1.47 -27.70 12.66
CA LYS A 401 -0.31 -28.57 12.92
C LYS A 401 -0.06 -28.82 14.42
N VAL A 402 -0.63 -28.02 15.31
CA VAL A 402 -0.43 -28.14 16.76
C VAL A 402 -1.59 -28.90 17.44
N GLN A 403 -2.72 -29.02 16.76
CA GLN A 403 -3.85 -29.89 17.18
C GLN A 403 -3.55 -31.35 16.87
#